data_3396c6f195558d090454516393b891df
#
_entry.id   3396c6f195558d090454516393b891df
#
_cell.length_a   1.000
_cell.length_b   1.000
_cell.length_c   1.000
_cell.angle_alpha   90.00
_cell.angle_beta   90.00
_cell.angle_gamma   90.00
#
_symmetry.space_group_name_H-M   'P 1'
#
loop_
_entity.id
_entity.type
_entity.pdbx_description
1 polymer ?
#
loop_
_entity_poly.entity_id
_entity_poly.type
_entity_poly.pdbx_seq_one_letter_code
_entity_poly.pdbx_strand_id
1 'polypeptide(L)'
;GGAGDWRAPFRRVYDDNYYSPAIGVICDGVPEVRRAVREEVRRGAHHIKVYLSGAVDSPSDRVDSTQFSLEELNAIVEEATAANIYVAGHAYTSRAINRGLECGVRSIEHGNLMDASSIPLFQRYGAFYVPTIVTYHALAKKSRDGLLPADIAVKLHEVINGAIGALEMAHAAGIPIVYGTDLFADLHGQQLQEFVIRSEVQPPADLIRSATTTAARLLQMEGQVGVVRPGAFADLLVIDGNPLENIRVLTTPERTLKLIMKQGTIYKNEL
;
A
#
# COMPACT_ATOMS: atom_id res chain seq x y z
N GLY A 1 -7.43 21.03 -0.77
CA GLY A 1 -7.33 19.95 0.22
C GLY A 1 -7.72 18.63 -0.38
N GLY A 2 -7.12 17.58 0.05
CA GLY A 2 -7.39 16.20 -0.37
C GLY A 2 -7.19 15.24 0.77
N ALA A 3 -7.23 13.91 0.51
CA ALA A 3 -7.16 12.86 1.53
C ALA A 3 -5.91 12.93 2.41
N GLY A 4 -4.80 13.41 1.88
CA GLY A 4 -3.57 13.66 2.64
C GLY A 4 -3.53 15.00 3.38
N ASP A 5 -4.58 15.81 3.28
CA ASP A 5 -4.67 17.09 3.96
C ASP A 5 -5.40 16.92 5.31
N TRP A 6 -4.64 16.74 6.37
CA TRP A 6 -5.17 16.52 7.72
C TRP A 6 -5.46 17.81 8.49
N ARG A 7 -5.45 18.95 7.82
CA ARG A 7 -5.87 20.21 8.43
C ARG A 7 -7.37 20.15 8.71
N ALA A 8 -7.77 20.43 9.94
CA ALA A 8 -9.16 20.35 10.37
C ALA A 8 -10.00 21.38 9.58
N PRO A 9 -11.14 20.99 8.96
CA PRO A 9 -11.92 21.84 8.07
C PRO A 9 -12.50 23.10 8.74
N PHE A 10 -12.55 23.15 10.07
CA PHE A 10 -13.08 24.27 10.86
C PHE A 10 -12.04 25.02 11.68
N ARG A 11 -10.78 24.61 11.67
CA ARG A 11 -9.70 25.39 12.26
C ARG A 11 -9.14 26.29 11.17
N ARG A 12 -9.31 27.61 11.33
CA ARG A 12 -8.52 28.61 10.64
C ARG A 12 -7.09 28.60 11.22
N VAL A 13 -6.39 27.51 10.98
CA VAL A 13 -4.94 27.52 11.13
C VAL A 13 -4.45 28.09 9.81
N TYR A 14 -4.06 29.36 9.83
CA TYR A 14 -3.25 29.95 8.78
C TYR A 14 -1.89 29.27 8.83
N ASP A 15 -1.84 28.04 8.34
CA ASP A 15 -0.59 27.37 8.10
C ASP A 15 -0.37 27.40 6.60
N ASP A 16 0.40 28.41 6.15
CA ASP A 16 0.90 28.53 4.79
C ASP A 16 1.92 27.45 4.45
N ASN A 17 2.12 26.46 5.33
CA ASN A 17 2.99 25.33 5.07
C ASN A 17 2.31 24.37 4.10
N TYR A 18 2.64 24.51 2.84
CA TYR A 18 2.38 23.54 1.76
C TYR A 18 2.93 22.15 2.08
N TYR A 19 3.82 22.07 3.03
CA TYR A 19 4.42 20.85 3.51
C TYR A 19 3.87 20.49 4.88
N SER A 20 3.13 19.40 4.97
CA SER A 20 3.10 18.63 6.19
C SER A 20 4.37 17.77 6.19
N PRO A 21 5.42 18.10 6.96
CA PRO A 21 6.74 17.47 6.83
C PRO A 21 6.72 15.97 7.08
N ALA A 22 5.61 15.46 7.64
CA ALA A 22 5.46 14.07 8.04
C ALA A 22 4.63 13.23 7.05
N ILE A 23 3.77 13.83 6.20
CA ILE A 23 2.76 13.05 5.48
C ILE A 23 2.74 13.33 3.97
N GLY A 24 3.02 14.56 3.51
CA GLY A 24 3.02 14.83 2.07
C GLY A 24 2.96 16.30 1.70
N VAL A 25 2.83 16.54 0.40
CA VAL A 25 2.74 17.86 -0.22
C VAL A 25 1.34 18.07 -0.78
N ILE A 26 0.74 19.20 -0.45
CA ILE A 26 -0.50 19.66 -1.08
C ILE A 26 -0.09 20.45 -2.34
N CYS A 27 -0.60 20.06 -3.49
CA CYS A 27 -0.31 20.70 -4.77
C CYS A 27 -1.53 20.66 -5.68
N ASP A 28 -1.76 21.75 -6.38
CA ASP A 28 -2.90 21.95 -7.28
C ASP A 28 -2.40 22.46 -8.64
N GLY A 29 -2.87 21.83 -9.71
CA GLY A 29 -2.48 22.15 -11.08
C GLY A 29 -1.13 21.55 -11.52
N VAL A 30 -0.99 21.39 -12.82
CA VAL A 30 0.18 20.73 -13.44
C VAL A 30 1.53 21.33 -13.02
N PRO A 31 1.72 22.67 -12.94
CA PRO A 31 3.00 23.22 -12.51
C PRO A 31 3.40 22.82 -11.09
N GLU A 32 2.44 22.77 -10.16
CA GLU A 32 2.74 22.45 -8.76
C GLU A 32 3.01 20.96 -8.56
N VAL A 33 2.24 20.08 -9.21
CA VAL A 33 2.48 18.63 -9.11
C VAL A 33 3.84 18.26 -9.70
N ARG A 34 4.25 18.87 -10.82
CA ARG A 34 5.60 18.67 -11.40
C ARG A 34 6.69 19.11 -10.42
N ARG A 35 6.55 20.29 -9.82
CA ARG A 35 7.48 20.78 -8.82
C ARG A 35 7.56 19.85 -7.62
N ALA A 36 6.41 19.39 -7.11
CA ALA A 36 6.35 18.47 -5.98
C ALA A 36 7.07 17.14 -6.27
N VAL A 37 6.80 16.51 -7.41
CA VAL A 37 7.48 15.27 -7.80
C VAL A 37 8.99 15.47 -7.91
N ARG A 38 9.45 16.52 -8.59
CA ARG A 38 10.88 16.83 -8.73
C ARG A 38 11.56 17.06 -7.38
N GLU A 39 10.87 17.69 -6.44
CA GLU A 39 11.39 17.91 -5.09
C GLU A 39 11.51 16.59 -4.31
N GLU A 40 10.52 15.70 -4.37
CA GLU A 40 10.61 14.39 -3.73
C GLU A 40 11.72 13.52 -4.38
N VAL A 41 11.88 13.56 -5.69
CA VAL A 41 13.01 12.92 -6.38
C VAL A 41 14.36 13.49 -5.88
N ARG A 42 14.47 14.81 -5.76
CA ARG A 42 15.68 15.48 -5.22
C ARG A 42 15.99 15.01 -3.80
N ARG A 43 14.96 14.71 -3.00
CA ARG A 43 15.10 14.18 -1.63
C ARG A 43 15.46 12.70 -1.58
N GLY A 44 15.49 12.01 -2.71
CA GLY A 44 15.87 10.61 -2.83
C GLY A 44 14.69 9.65 -2.74
N ALA A 45 13.49 10.08 -3.12
CA ALA A 45 12.33 9.19 -3.21
C ALA A 45 12.58 8.07 -4.24
N HIS A 46 12.20 6.84 -3.88
CA HIS A 46 12.29 5.66 -4.75
C HIS A 46 10.99 5.39 -5.51
N HIS A 47 9.91 6.06 -5.14
CA HIS A 47 8.62 6.10 -5.83
C HIS A 47 7.84 7.33 -5.36
N ILE A 48 6.80 7.70 -6.12
CA ILE A 48 5.87 8.77 -5.75
C ILE A 48 4.57 8.14 -5.27
N LYS A 49 4.07 8.55 -4.11
CA LYS A 49 2.75 8.15 -3.62
C LYS A 49 1.75 9.25 -3.86
N VAL A 50 0.58 8.90 -4.42
CA VAL A 50 -0.53 9.83 -4.65
C VAL A 50 -1.84 9.29 -4.08
N TYR A 51 -2.75 10.19 -3.73
CA TYR A 51 -4.13 9.86 -3.43
C TYR A 51 -4.96 9.98 -4.71
N LEU A 52 -5.55 8.87 -5.17
CA LEU A 52 -6.46 8.83 -6.32
C LEU A 52 -7.92 8.98 -5.88
N SER A 53 -8.22 8.61 -4.62
CA SER A 53 -9.52 8.77 -3.99
C SER A 53 -9.41 9.44 -2.63
N GLY A 54 -10.55 9.72 -1.99
CA GLY A 54 -10.59 10.07 -0.57
C GLY A 54 -10.17 8.90 0.32
N ALA A 55 -9.89 9.16 1.60
CA ALA A 55 -9.42 8.19 2.57
C ALA A 55 -10.39 8.01 3.74
N VAL A 56 -10.33 6.84 4.39
CA VAL A 56 -11.13 6.53 5.58
C VAL A 56 -10.81 7.49 6.73
N ASP A 57 -9.54 7.75 6.96
CA ASP A 57 -9.02 8.58 8.05
C ASP A 57 -9.02 10.09 7.76
N SER A 58 -9.41 10.49 6.55
CA SER A 58 -9.54 11.90 6.20
C SER A 58 -10.83 12.50 6.77
N PRO A 59 -10.76 13.63 7.47
CA PRO A 59 -11.95 14.27 8.04
C PRO A 59 -12.84 14.97 7.01
N SER A 60 -12.32 15.25 5.82
CA SER A 60 -12.99 16.10 4.82
C SER A 60 -13.43 15.38 3.55
N ASP A 61 -12.94 14.15 3.33
CA ASP A 61 -13.17 13.45 2.08
C ASP A 61 -14.15 12.29 2.20
N ARG A 62 -14.87 12.05 1.11
CA ARG A 62 -15.64 10.83 0.91
C ARG A 62 -14.73 9.77 0.28
N VAL A 63 -14.90 8.50 0.64
CA VAL A 63 -14.13 7.38 0.09
C VAL A 63 -14.31 7.21 -1.43
N ASP A 64 -15.43 7.66 -1.97
CA ASP A 64 -15.78 7.59 -3.38
C ASP A 64 -15.38 8.84 -4.19
N SER A 65 -14.81 9.88 -3.57
CA SER A 65 -14.28 11.03 -4.29
C SER A 65 -13.05 10.65 -5.12
N THR A 66 -12.80 11.37 -6.22
CA THR A 66 -11.54 11.25 -6.98
C THR A 66 -10.70 12.50 -6.75
N GLN A 67 -9.38 12.30 -6.70
CA GLN A 67 -8.40 13.36 -6.51
C GLN A 67 -7.52 13.50 -7.74
N PHE A 68 -6.99 14.69 -7.94
CA PHE A 68 -6.28 15.14 -9.13
C PHE A 68 -7.10 15.05 -10.43
N SER A 69 -6.86 15.95 -11.35
CA SER A 69 -7.33 15.84 -12.73
C SER A 69 -6.51 14.79 -13.48
N LEU A 70 -6.97 14.34 -14.65
CA LEU A 70 -6.20 13.45 -15.51
C LEU A 70 -4.90 14.12 -15.99
N GLU A 71 -4.91 15.42 -16.22
CA GLU A 71 -3.73 16.19 -16.62
C GLU A 71 -2.68 16.20 -15.52
N GLU A 72 -3.10 16.38 -14.27
CA GLU A 72 -2.20 16.31 -13.11
C GLU A 72 -1.63 14.92 -12.91
N LEU A 73 -2.45 13.87 -12.97
CA LEU A 73 -1.99 12.48 -12.84
C LEU A 73 -0.99 12.11 -13.94
N ASN A 74 -1.27 12.48 -15.19
CA ASN A 74 -0.32 12.25 -16.29
C ASN A 74 1.00 13.01 -16.07
N ALA A 75 0.95 14.24 -15.58
CA ALA A 75 2.15 15.01 -15.28
C ALA A 75 2.97 14.39 -14.14
N ILE A 76 2.33 13.86 -13.08
CA ILE A 76 2.99 13.15 -12.00
C ILE A 76 3.69 11.89 -12.53
N VAL A 77 3.00 11.09 -13.33
CA VAL A 77 3.57 9.85 -13.88
C VAL A 77 4.71 10.14 -14.87
N GLU A 78 4.57 11.18 -15.70
CA GLU A 78 5.63 11.61 -16.62
C GLU A 78 6.92 11.99 -15.87
N GLU A 79 6.82 12.81 -14.80
CA GLU A 79 7.98 13.21 -14.01
C GLU A 79 8.62 12.02 -13.26
N ALA A 80 7.81 11.14 -12.69
CA ALA A 80 8.32 9.95 -12.02
C ALA A 80 9.03 9.01 -13.01
N THR A 81 8.45 8.80 -14.19
CA THR A 81 9.04 7.99 -15.27
C THR A 81 10.36 8.58 -15.76
N ALA A 82 10.42 9.90 -15.93
CA ALA A 82 11.65 10.59 -16.32
C ALA A 82 12.78 10.40 -15.29
N ALA A 83 12.43 10.20 -14.02
CA ALA A 83 13.37 9.90 -12.94
C ALA A 83 13.63 8.38 -12.76
N ASN A 84 13.09 7.51 -13.63
CA ASN A 84 13.16 6.04 -13.54
C ASN A 84 12.55 5.46 -12.24
N ILE A 85 11.57 6.14 -11.67
CA ILE A 85 10.78 5.67 -10.53
C ILE A 85 9.32 5.55 -10.93
N TYR A 86 8.51 4.90 -10.08
CA TYR A 86 7.10 4.65 -10.36
C TYR A 86 6.18 5.46 -9.46
N VAL A 87 4.88 5.45 -9.81
CA VAL A 87 3.82 6.04 -9.00
C VAL A 87 2.98 4.93 -8.36
N ALA A 88 2.74 5.04 -7.05
CA ALA A 88 1.83 4.23 -6.25
C ALA A 88 0.60 5.05 -5.90
N GLY A 89 -0.60 4.47 -6.03
CA GLY A 89 -1.86 5.18 -5.88
C GLY A 89 -2.77 4.62 -4.79
N HIS A 90 -3.09 5.42 -3.76
CA HIS A 90 -4.18 5.12 -2.84
C HIS A 90 -5.52 5.24 -3.56
N ALA A 91 -6.32 4.18 -3.58
CA ALA A 91 -7.65 4.20 -4.15
C ALA A 91 -8.55 3.13 -3.53
N TYR A 92 -9.84 3.41 -3.34
CA TYR A 92 -10.81 2.41 -2.92
C TYR A 92 -11.68 1.91 -4.06
N THR A 93 -12.27 2.82 -4.84
CA THR A 93 -13.29 2.52 -5.85
C THR A 93 -12.69 2.27 -7.23
N SER A 94 -13.35 1.44 -8.04
CA SER A 94 -12.96 1.21 -9.44
C SER A 94 -12.85 2.51 -10.24
N ARG A 95 -13.70 3.50 -9.97
CA ARG A 95 -13.60 4.82 -10.62
C ARG A 95 -12.24 5.47 -10.41
N ALA A 96 -11.72 5.46 -9.20
CA ALA A 96 -10.41 6.04 -8.88
C ALA A 96 -9.26 5.14 -9.38
N ILE A 97 -9.38 3.83 -9.20
CA ILE A 97 -8.42 2.82 -9.66
C ILE A 97 -8.22 2.93 -11.17
N ASN A 98 -9.30 2.91 -11.95
CA ASN A 98 -9.25 2.91 -13.41
C ASN A 98 -8.57 4.18 -13.93
N ARG A 99 -8.90 5.37 -13.37
CA ARG A 99 -8.22 6.62 -13.71
C ARG A 99 -6.71 6.56 -13.46
N GLY A 100 -6.30 6.03 -12.31
CA GLY A 100 -4.88 5.87 -11.97
C GLY A 100 -4.15 4.93 -12.92
N LEU A 101 -4.73 3.76 -13.20
CA LEU A 101 -4.16 2.77 -14.11
C LEU A 101 -4.04 3.31 -15.54
N GLU A 102 -5.06 3.99 -16.05
CA GLU A 102 -5.04 4.62 -17.37
C GLU A 102 -3.96 5.71 -17.50
N CYS A 103 -3.63 6.41 -16.42
CA CYS A 103 -2.53 7.36 -16.36
C CYS A 103 -1.15 6.72 -16.16
N GLY A 104 -1.07 5.39 -15.92
CA GLY A 104 0.19 4.68 -15.76
C GLY A 104 0.68 4.53 -14.31
N VAL A 105 -0.21 4.66 -13.33
CA VAL A 105 0.09 4.31 -11.93
C VAL A 105 0.43 2.82 -11.86
N ARG A 106 1.57 2.48 -11.23
CA ARG A 106 2.12 1.13 -11.23
C ARG A 106 1.52 0.21 -10.17
N SER A 107 1.15 0.75 -9.01
CA SER A 107 0.48 -0.03 -7.96
C SER A 107 -0.74 0.69 -7.41
N ILE A 108 -1.75 -0.08 -7.08
CA ILE A 108 -2.95 0.39 -6.39
C ILE A 108 -2.93 -0.17 -4.97
N GLU A 109 -2.92 0.76 -4.03
CA GLU A 109 -2.98 0.49 -2.61
C GLU A 109 -4.44 0.44 -2.16
N HIS A 110 -4.79 -0.52 -1.32
CA HIS A 110 -6.12 -0.79 -0.76
C HIS A 110 -7.10 -1.44 -1.73
N GLY A 111 -7.66 -0.73 -2.68
CA GLY A 111 -8.54 -1.26 -3.72
C GLY A 111 -9.80 -2.00 -3.22
N ASN A 112 -10.22 -1.75 -1.98
CA ASN A 112 -11.22 -2.54 -1.25
C ASN A 112 -12.60 -2.59 -1.91
N LEU A 113 -12.95 -1.57 -2.68
CA LEU A 113 -14.23 -1.42 -3.39
C LEU A 113 -14.04 -1.60 -4.91
N MET A 114 -13.02 -2.33 -5.30
CA MET A 114 -12.76 -2.68 -6.69
C MET A 114 -13.84 -3.62 -7.22
N ASP A 115 -14.30 -3.37 -8.44
CA ASP A 115 -15.18 -4.25 -9.20
C ASP A 115 -14.49 -4.82 -10.45
N ALA A 116 -15.20 -5.64 -11.21
CA ALA A 116 -14.68 -6.32 -12.40
C ALA A 116 -14.15 -5.39 -13.50
N SER A 117 -14.57 -4.11 -13.52
CA SER A 117 -14.12 -3.15 -14.54
C SER A 117 -12.64 -2.79 -14.43
N SER A 118 -12.02 -2.95 -13.25
CA SER A 118 -10.61 -2.68 -13.02
C SER A 118 -9.69 -3.81 -13.51
N ILE A 119 -10.18 -5.04 -13.56
CA ILE A 119 -9.37 -6.23 -13.89
C ILE A 119 -8.65 -6.11 -15.24
N PRO A 120 -9.34 -5.78 -16.35
CA PRO A 120 -8.67 -5.63 -17.65
C PRO A 120 -7.59 -4.54 -17.66
N LEU A 121 -7.75 -3.49 -16.85
CA LEU A 121 -6.77 -2.41 -16.76
C LEU A 121 -5.52 -2.84 -16.00
N PHE A 122 -5.68 -3.53 -14.87
CA PHE A 122 -4.54 -4.14 -14.17
C PHE A 122 -3.72 -5.04 -15.11
N GLN A 123 -4.40 -5.91 -15.86
CA GLN A 123 -3.75 -6.81 -16.81
C GLN A 123 -3.08 -6.06 -17.96
N ARG A 124 -3.78 -5.09 -18.56
CA ARG A 124 -3.26 -4.26 -19.66
C ARG A 124 -2.01 -3.49 -19.31
N TYR A 125 -1.98 -2.89 -18.13
CA TYR A 125 -0.87 -2.05 -17.68
C TYR A 125 0.16 -2.81 -16.84
N GLY A 126 -0.05 -4.10 -16.56
CA GLY A 126 0.84 -4.91 -15.73
C GLY A 126 1.00 -4.36 -14.30
N ALA A 127 -0.05 -3.75 -13.79
CA ALA A 127 -0.03 -3.08 -12.50
C ALA A 127 -0.14 -4.07 -11.33
N PHE A 128 0.27 -3.62 -10.15
CA PHE A 128 0.28 -4.40 -8.91
C PHE A 128 -0.88 -3.99 -8.01
N TYR A 129 -1.37 -4.94 -7.23
CA TYR A 129 -2.38 -4.71 -6.19
C TYR A 129 -1.80 -4.94 -4.80
N VAL A 130 -1.99 -3.98 -3.87
CA VAL A 130 -1.49 -4.02 -2.49
C VAL A 130 -2.66 -3.86 -1.52
N PRO A 131 -3.32 -4.94 -1.06
CA PRO A 131 -4.63 -4.90 -0.41
C PRO A 131 -4.66 -4.26 0.98
N THR A 132 -3.59 -4.38 1.77
CA THR A 132 -3.46 -3.78 3.12
C THR A 132 -4.66 -4.02 4.05
N ILE A 133 -5.23 -5.22 4.05
CA ILE A 133 -6.51 -5.51 4.72
C ILE A 133 -6.39 -5.40 6.25
N VAL A 134 -5.22 -5.74 6.79
CA VAL A 134 -4.97 -5.74 8.23
C VAL A 134 -5.18 -4.37 8.88
N THR A 135 -4.91 -3.27 8.17
CA THR A 135 -5.11 -1.92 8.73
C THR A 135 -6.58 -1.66 9.02
N TYR A 136 -7.50 -2.10 8.15
CA TYR A 136 -8.94 -1.94 8.35
C TYR A 136 -9.46 -2.81 9.50
N HIS A 137 -8.93 -4.02 9.68
CA HIS A 137 -9.23 -4.88 10.83
C HIS A 137 -8.76 -4.25 12.15
N ALA A 138 -7.55 -3.67 12.15
CA ALA A 138 -7.01 -2.97 13.32
C ALA A 138 -7.82 -1.71 13.67
N LEU A 139 -8.20 -0.91 12.66
CA LEU A 139 -9.05 0.26 12.83
C LEU A 139 -10.47 -0.14 13.28
N ALA A 140 -11.04 -1.24 12.77
CA ALA A 140 -12.34 -1.74 13.21
C ALA A 140 -12.32 -2.15 14.70
N LYS A 141 -11.21 -2.68 15.18
CA LYS A 141 -11.05 -2.92 16.62
C LYS A 141 -11.04 -1.60 17.40
N LYS A 142 -10.24 -0.61 16.99
CA LYS A 142 -10.23 0.73 17.62
C LYS A 142 -11.62 1.39 17.61
N SER A 143 -12.38 1.21 16.52
CA SER A 143 -13.75 1.72 16.41
C SER A 143 -14.69 1.09 17.45
N ARG A 144 -14.64 -0.24 17.60
CA ARG A 144 -15.42 -0.95 18.63
C ARG A 144 -15.06 -0.53 20.05
N ASP A 145 -13.79 -0.19 20.27
CA ASP A 145 -13.29 0.29 21.56
C ASP A 145 -13.63 1.78 21.81
N GLY A 146 -14.38 2.43 20.88
CA GLY A 146 -14.78 3.83 20.99
C GLY A 146 -13.65 4.84 20.78
N LEU A 147 -12.54 4.41 20.16
CA LEU A 147 -11.32 5.22 19.97
C LEU A 147 -11.28 5.95 18.63
N LEU A 148 -12.31 5.78 17.77
CA LEU A 148 -12.39 6.47 16.48
C LEU A 148 -13.62 7.38 16.42
N PRO A 149 -13.54 8.54 15.72
CA PRO A 149 -14.68 9.38 15.40
C PRO A 149 -15.76 8.61 14.61
N ALA A 150 -17.02 8.99 14.81
CA ALA A 150 -18.17 8.26 14.24
C ALA A 150 -18.19 8.30 12.69
N ASP A 151 -17.77 9.40 12.09
CA ASP A 151 -17.67 9.55 10.63
C ASP A 151 -16.61 8.63 10.03
N ILE A 152 -15.48 8.46 10.69
CA ILE A 152 -14.44 7.49 10.31
C ILE A 152 -14.98 6.05 10.43
N ALA A 153 -15.72 5.75 11.48
CA ALA A 153 -16.30 4.42 11.69
C ALA A 153 -17.27 4.01 10.57
N VAL A 154 -18.06 4.95 10.04
CA VAL A 154 -18.98 4.71 8.91
C VAL A 154 -18.20 4.38 7.63
N LYS A 155 -17.21 5.18 7.28
CA LYS A 155 -16.36 4.95 6.10
C LYS A 155 -15.60 3.63 6.19
N LEU A 156 -15.07 3.33 7.38
CA LEU A 156 -14.36 2.10 7.66
C LEU A 156 -15.22 0.87 7.40
N HIS A 157 -16.49 0.90 7.85
CA HIS A 157 -17.43 -0.21 7.64
C HIS A 157 -17.71 -0.46 6.15
N GLU A 158 -17.85 0.60 5.37
CA GLU A 158 -18.02 0.50 3.92
C GLU A 158 -16.80 -0.19 3.26
N VAL A 159 -15.61 0.27 3.60
CA VAL A 159 -14.36 -0.18 2.96
C VAL A 159 -14.00 -1.62 3.36
N ILE A 160 -14.16 -2.01 4.62
CA ILE A 160 -13.77 -3.34 5.09
C ILE A 160 -14.62 -4.47 4.48
N ASN A 161 -15.91 -4.19 4.23
CA ASN A 161 -16.84 -5.19 3.71
C ASN A 161 -16.51 -5.61 2.27
N GLY A 162 -15.87 -4.74 1.47
CA GLY A 162 -15.45 -5.05 0.11
C GLY A 162 -14.10 -5.75 -0.01
N ALA A 163 -13.26 -5.68 1.02
CA ALA A 163 -11.85 -6.02 0.94
C ALA A 163 -11.55 -7.46 0.49
N ILE A 164 -12.23 -8.44 1.06
CA ILE A 164 -12.03 -9.87 0.72
C ILE A 164 -12.52 -10.16 -0.70
N GLY A 165 -13.69 -9.65 -1.10
CA GLY A 165 -14.19 -9.83 -2.47
C GLY A 165 -13.28 -9.21 -3.54
N ALA A 166 -12.69 -8.06 -3.26
CA ALA A 166 -11.70 -7.44 -4.14
C ALA A 166 -10.42 -8.31 -4.25
N LEU A 167 -9.95 -8.87 -3.13
CA LEU A 167 -8.81 -9.78 -3.08
C LEU A 167 -9.08 -11.06 -3.88
N GLU A 168 -10.25 -11.69 -3.71
CA GLU A 168 -10.68 -12.88 -4.43
C GLU A 168 -10.69 -12.63 -5.95
N MET A 169 -11.28 -11.52 -6.36
CA MET A 169 -11.36 -11.12 -7.76
C MET A 169 -9.96 -10.91 -8.38
N ALA A 170 -9.09 -10.19 -7.68
CA ALA A 170 -7.73 -9.94 -8.12
C ALA A 170 -6.91 -11.23 -8.22
N HIS A 171 -7.02 -12.11 -7.22
CA HIS A 171 -6.32 -13.39 -7.20
C HIS A 171 -6.80 -14.33 -8.33
N ALA A 172 -8.10 -14.47 -8.50
CA ALA A 172 -8.69 -15.29 -9.57
C ALA A 172 -8.29 -14.80 -10.98
N ALA A 173 -8.10 -13.49 -11.15
CA ALA A 173 -7.66 -12.88 -12.40
C ALA A 173 -6.14 -12.92 -12.63
N GLY A 174 -5.35 -13.46 -11.68
CA GLY A 174 -3.90 -13.55 -11.78
C GLY A 174 -3.19 -12.18 -11.69
N ILE A 175 -3.83 -11.18 -11.09
CA ILE A 175 -3.20 -9.87 -10.85
C ILE A 175 -2.03 -10.05 -9.87
N PRO A 176 -0.86 -9.43 -10.12
CA PRO A 176 0.25 -9.49 -9.18
C PRO A 176 -0.12 -8.81 -7.85
N ILE A 177 -0.27 -9.60 -6.79
CA ILE A 177 -0.62 -9.09 -5.46
C ILE A 177 0.66 -8.99 -4.61
N VAL A 178 0.87 -7.82 -4.00
CA VAL A 178 2.04 -7.53 -3.16
C VAL A 178 1.63 -7.44 -1.69
N TYR A 179 2.51 -7.85 -0.80
CA TYR A 179 2.32 -7.73 0.64
C TYR A 179 2.53 -6.29 1.09
N GLY A 180 1.56 -5.73 1.78
CA GLY A 180 1.62 -4.41 2.38
C GLY A 180 0.59 -4.32 3.51
N THR A 181 0.82 -3.49 4.50
CA THR A 181 -0.02 -3.45 5.71
C THR A 181 -0.63 -2.07 6.01
N ASP A 182 0.03 -1.00 5.65
CA ASP A 182 -0.39 0.38 5.93
C ASP A 182 -0.74 0.64 7.42
N LEU A 183 -0.02 -0.02 8.33
CA LEU A 183 -0.21 0.13 9.76
C LEU A 183 0.60 1.29 10.31
N PHE A 184 0.00 2.11 11.16
CA PHE A 184 0.62 3.27 11.80
C PHE A 184 0.93 3.04 13.27
N ALA A 185 2.01 3.62 13.75
CA ALA A 185 2.39 3.77 15.16
C ALA A 185 2.22 2.48 16.00
N ASP A 186 1.33 2.49 16.96
CA ASP A 186 1.03 1.38 17.87
C ASP A 186 0.45 0.14 17.18
N LEU A 187 0.00 0.26 15.94
CA LEU A 187 -0.56 -0.85 15.18
C LEU A 187 0.49 -1.71 14.47
N HIS A 188 1.74 -1.26 14.33
CA HIS A 188 2.81 -1.98 13.60
C HIS A 188 3.01 -3.42 14.06
N GLY A 189 2.79 -3.72 15.35
CA GLY A 189 2.90 -5.08 15.87
C GLY A 189 1.94 -6.09 15.23
N GLN A 190 0.91 -5.63 14.51
CA GLN A 190 -0.07 -6.47 13.85
C GLN A 190 0.28 -6.79 12.38
N GLN A 191 1.42 -6.30 11.87
CA GLN A 191 1.76 -6.42 10.45
C GLN A 191 1.70 -7.86 9.90
N LEU A 192 2.07 -8.86 10.67
CA LEU A 192 2.08 -10.25 10.23
C LEU A 192 0.68 -10.88 10.17
N GLN A 193 -0.35 -10.22 10.70
CA GLN A 193 -1.74 -10.69 10.60
C GLN A 193 -2.29 -10.57 9.17
N GLU A 194 -1.70 -9.74 8.31
CA GLU A 194 -2.05 -9.69 6.88
C GLU A 194 -1.90 -11.06 6.21
N PHE A 195 -0.89 -11.86 6.58
CA PHE A 195 -0.76 -13.25 6.12
C PHE A 195 -1.97 -14.10 6.50
N VAL A 196 -2.45 -13.98 7.73
CA VAL A 196 -3.59 -14.76 8.24
C VAL A 196 -4.88 -14.38 7.53
N ILE A 197 -5.15 -13.08 7.41
CA ILE A 197 -6.36 -12.58 6.76
C ILE A 197 -6.39 -13.03 5.30
N ARG A 198 -5.31 -12.81 4.58
CA ARG A 198 -5.22 -13.17 3.16
C ARG A 198 -5.16 -14.67 2.89
N SER A 199 -4.84 -15.50 3.90
CA SER A 199 -4.85 -16.96 3.77
C SER A 199 -6.26 -17.56 3.59
N GLU A 200 -7.30 -16.76 3.80
CA GLU A 200 -8.68 -17.15 3.47
C GLU A 200 -8.90 -17.26 1.95
N VAL A 201 -8.08 -16.54 1.16
CA VAL A 201 -8.20 -16.47 -0.31
C VAL A 201 -6.99 -17.07 -1.01
N GLN A 202 -5.79 -16.81 -0.50
CA GLN A 202 -4.53 -17.12 -1.17
C GLN A 202 -3.81 -18.30 -0.52
N PRO A 203 -3.28 -19.25 -1.31
CA PRO A 203 -2.46 -20.32 -0.78
C PRO A 203 -1.14 -19.78 -0.20
N PRO A 204 -0.52 -20.47 0.77
CA PRO A 204 0.70 -20.01 1.44
C PRO A 204 1.84 -19.63 0.48
N ALA A 205 2.01 -20.39 -0.60
CA ALA A 205 3.05 -20.11 -1.60
C ALA A 205 2.87 -18.73 -2.27
N ASP A 206 1.63 -18.32 -2.56
CA ASP A 206 1.35 -17.01 -3.16
C ASP A 206 1.52 -15.89 -2.15
N LEU A 207 1.18 -16.14 -0.89
CA LEU A 207 1.42 -15.19 0.21
C LEU A 207 2.93 -14.92 0.39
N ILE A 208 3.75 -15.97 0.39
CA ILE A 208 5.21 -15.83 0.47
C ILE A 208 5.75 -15.09 -0.75
N ARG A 209 5.31 -15.44 -1.96
CA ARG A 209 5.70 -14.71 -3.19
C ARG A 209 5.32 -13.24 -3.12
N SER A 210 4.14 -12.93 -2.58
CA SER A 210 3.67 -11.54 -2.46
C SER A 210 4.58 -10.68 -1.58
N ALA A 211 5.20 -11.27 -0.55
CA ALA A 211 6.12 -10.61 0.37
C ALA A 211 7.60 -10.68 -0.07
N THR A 212 7.91 -11.39 -1.14
CA THR A 212 9.27 -11.63 -1.62
C THR A 212 9.41 -11.25 -3.10
N THR A 213 9.30 -12.22 -4.00
CA THR A 213 9.60 -12.01 -5.43
C THR A 213 8.63 -11.05 -6.12
N THR A 214 7.34 -11.05 -5.77
CA THR A 214 6.38 -10.09 -6.35
C THR A 214 6.62 -8.68 -5.83
N ALA A 215 6.94 -8.54 -4.54
CA ALA A 215 7.33 -7.25 -3.96
C ALA A 215 8.62 -6.72 -4.60
N ALA A 216 9.63 -7.57 -4.80
CA ALA A 216 10.87 -7.19 -5.47
C ALA A 216 10.63 -6.65 -6.89
N ARG A 217 9.68 -7.23 -7.65
CA ARG A 217 9.29 -6.73 -8.97
C ARG A 217 8.63 -5.35 -8.91
N LEU A 218 7.74 -5.11 -7.95
CA LEU A 218 7.14 -3.79 -7.75
C LEU A 218 8.22 -2.76 -7.43
N LEU A 219 9.13 -3.09 -6.52
CA LEU A 219 10.21 -2.22 -6.05
C LEU A 219 11.34 -2.01 -7.09
N GLN A 220 11.27 -2.65 -8.26
CA GLN A 220 12.32 -2.62 -9.30
C GLN A 220 13.68 -3.17 -8.78
N MET A 221 13.63 -4.10 -7.83
CA MET A 221 14.78 -4.78 -7.22
C MET A 221 14.81 -6.28 -7.52
N GLU A 222 14.24 -6.69 -8.63
CA GLU A 222 14.16 -8.09 -9.03
C GLU A 222 15.56 -8.74 -9.09
N GLY A 223 15.67 -9.87 -8.43
CA GLY A 223 16.94 -10.59 -8.33
C GLY A 223 17.95 -10.01 -7.34
N GLN A 224 17.71 -8.86 -6.74
CA GLN A 224 18.51 -8.27 -5.68
C GLN A 224 17.97 -8.61 -4.30
N VAL A 225 16.63 -8.58 -4.15
CA VAL A 225 15.93 -8.95 -2.90
C VAL A 225 14.84 -9.98 -3.18
N GLY A 226 14.31 -10.60 -2.12
CA GLY A 226 13.21 -11.55 -2.20
C GLY A 226 13.59 -12.92 -2.77
N VAL A 227 14.87 -13.20 -2.96
CA VAL A 227 15.40 -14.47 -3.49
C VAL A 227 16.66 -14.89 -2.75
N VAL A 228 16.87 -16.21 -2.63
CA VAL A 228 18.11 -16.78 -2.11
C VAL A 228 18.93 -17.27 -3.32
N ARG A 229 19.88 -16.45 -3.75
CA ARG A 229 20.78 -16.79 -4.86
C ARG A 229 22.11 -16.01 -4.77
N PRO A 230 23.19 -16.50 -5.40
CA PRO A 230 24.43 -15.74 -5.51
C PRO A 230 24.20 -14.35 -6.15
N GLY A 231 24.76 -13.31 -5.53
CA GLY A 231 24.66 -11.91 -5.98
C GLY A 231 23.44 -11.14 -5.45
N ALA A 232 22.47 -11.80 -4.81
CA ALA A 232 21.39 -11.12 -4.09
C ALA A 232 21.88 -10.63 -2.71
N PHE A 233 21.18 -9.64 -2.15
CA PHE A 233 21.42 -9.25 -0.77
C PHE A 233 21.15 -10.42 0.18
N ALA A 234 21.97 -10.53 1.23
CA ALA A 234 21.81 -11.54 2.25
C ALA A 234 20.73 -11.13 3.27
N ASP A 235 19.49 -11.04 2.78
CA ASP A 235 18.27 -10.82 3.55
C ASP A 235 17.60 -12.17 3.77
N LEU A 236 17.86 -12.80 4.92
CA LEU A 236 17.50 -14.19 5.17
C LEU A 236 16.71 -14.34 6.47
N LEU A 237 15.74 -15.24 6.43
CA LEU A 237 15.01 -15.73 7.61
C LEU A 237 15.21 -17.25 7.71
N VAL A 238 15.54 -17.75 8.91
CA VAL A 238 15.41 -19.17 9.24
C VAL A 238 14.21 -19.34 10.14
N ILE A 239 13.28 -20.20 9.72
CA ILE A 239 11.97 -20.37 10.35
C ILE A 239 11.86 -21.78 10.91
N ASP A 240 11.46 -21.88 12.19
CA ASP A 240 11.09 -23.14 12.82
C ASP A 240 9.66 -23.49 12.42
N GLY A 241 9.52 -24.44 11.49
CA GLY A 241 8.28 -24.85 10.87
C GLY A 241 8.23 -24.59 9.36
N ASN A 242 7.22 -25.12 8.69
CA ASN A 242 7.04 -25.01 7.25
C ASN A 242 5.93 -23.99 6.91
N PRO A 243 6.27 -22.77 6.46
CA PRO A 243 5.26 -21.75 6.12
C PRO A 243 4.43 -22.10 4.87
N LEU A 244 4.85 -23.07 4.05
CA LEU A 244 4.06 -23.57 2.92
C LEU A 244 2.91 -24.47 3.35
N GLU A 245 3.04 -25.13 4.52
CA GLU A 245 1.99 -25.95 5.11
C GLU A 245 1.12 -25.13 6.06
N ASN A 246 1.73 -24.20 6.81
CA ASN A 246 1.04 -23.37 7.77
C ASN A 246 1.66 -21.97 7.80
N ILE A 247 1.01 -21.03 7.12
CA ILE A 247 1.48 -19.64 7.04
C ILE A 247 1.54 -18.96 8.42
N ARG A 248 0.76 -19.45 9.41
CA ARG A 248 0.72 -18.89 10.77
C ARG A 248 2.04 -19.02 11.52
N VAL A 249 2.97 -19.87 11.08
CA VAL A 249 4.31 -19.91 11.67
C VAL A 249 5.07 -18.58 11.53
N LEU A 250 4.67 -17.71 10.55
CA LEU A 250 5.23 -16.39 10.40
C LEU A 250 4.67 -15.36 11.41
N THR A 251 3.57 -15.65 12.09
CA THR A 251 2.86 -14.67 12.95
C THR A 251 3.29 -14.68 14.42
N THR A 252 4.22 -15.54 14.76
CA THR A 252 4.82 -15.61 16.10
C THR A 252 6.36 -15.52 16.00
N PRO A 253 6.89 -14.39 15.47
CA PRO A 253 8.29 -14.25 15.09
C PRO A 253 9.26 -14.42 16.25
N GLU A 254 8.81 -14.10 17.48
CA GLU A 254 9.59 -14.30 18.70
C GLU A 254 9.93 -15.76 18.97
N ARG A 255 9.07 -16.71 18.50
CA ARG A 255 9.26 -18.16 18.70
C ARG A 255 9.79 -18.86 17.46
N THR A 256 9.30 -18.48 16.29
CA THR A 256 9.48 -19.23 15.05
C THR A 256 10.60 -18.69 14.15
N LEU A 257 10.92 -17.40 14.21
CA LEU A 257 12.07 -16.88 13.48
C LEU A 257 13.35 -17.11 14.28
N LYS A 258 14.11 -18.14 13.91
CA LYS A 258 15.37 -18.51 14.59
C LYS A 258 16.55 -17.64 14.15
N LEU A 259 16.53 -17.16 12.90
CA LEU A 259 17.53 -16.22 12.42
C LEU A 259 16.85 -15.11 11.62
N ILE A 260 17.28 -13.87 11.85
CA ILE A 260 16.93 -12.70 11.05
C ILE A 260 18.24 -12.04 10.61
N MET A 261 18.46 -12.00 9.31
CA MET A 261 19.63 -11.36 8.70
C MET A 261 19.17 -10.34 7.67
N LYS A 262 19.80 -9.17 7.64
CA LYS A 262 19.60 -8.12 6.63
C LYS A 262 20.94 -7.62 6.13
N GLN A 263 21.17 -7.69 4.83
CA GLN A 263 22.44 -7.30 4.18
C GLN A 263 23.66 -7.94 4.84
N GLY A 264 23.53 -9.22 5.25
CA GLY A 264 24.59 -9.96 5.94
C GLY A 264 24.75 -9.66 7.44
N THR A 265 24.07 -8.64 7.96
CA THR A 265 24.06 -8.33 9.39
C THR A 265 23.00 -9.17 10.09
N ILE A 266 23.38 -9.88 11.14
CA ILE A 266 22.49 -10.72 11.94
C ILE A 266 21.82 -9.86 13.03
N TYR A 267 20.50 -9.83 13.04
CA TYR A 267 19.67 -9.11 14.03
C TYR A 267 19.11 -10.04 15.11
N LYS A 268 18.89 -11.30 14.76
CA LYS A 268 18.45 -12.35 15.67
C LYS A 268 19.17 -13.65 15.31
N ASN A 269 19.65 -14.38 16.32
CA ASN A 269 20.24 -15.73 16.16
C ASN A 269 19.88 -16.59 17.35
N GLU A 270 19.05 -17.58 17.12
CA GLU A 270 18.61 -18.61 18.07
C GLU A 270 18.72 -20.02 17.45
N LEU A 271 19.72 -20.20 16.56
CA LEU A 271 20.05 -21.47 15.94
C LEU A 271 20.79 -22.38 16.90
#